data_bea2ecdc1fd10317e7fc42b113645f30
#
_entry.id   bea2ecdc1fd10317e7fc42b113645f30
#
_cell.length_a   1.000
_cell.length_b   1.000
_cell.length_c   1.000
_cell.angle_alpha   90.00
_cell.angle_beta   90.00
_cell.angle_gamma   90.00
#
_symmetry.space_group_name_H-M   'P 1'
#
loop_
_entity.id
_entity.type
_entity.pdbx_description
1 polymer ?
#
loop_
_entity_poly.entity_id
_entity_poly.type
_entity_poly.pdbx_seq_one_letter_code
_entity_poly.pdbx_strand_id
1 'polypeptide(L)'
;MADRVRKPEWLKINIGANDRYTETKRIVDSHCLHTICSSGRCPNMGECWGKGTATFMIGGDICTRSCKFCNTQTGRPHPLDANEPTHVAESIALMKLDHAVVTSVDRDDLPDLGAGHWAHTIREIKRLNPQTTIEVLIPDFQGRICLLYTSDAA
;
A
#
# COMPACT_ATOMS: atom_id res chain seq x y z
N MET A 1 45.33 -10.16 3.33
CA MET A 1 44.04 -9.48 3.64
C MET A 1 43.43 -9.11 2.30
N ALA A 2 42.28 -9.69 1.93
CA ALA A 2 41.65 -9.35 0.65
C ALA A 2 41.10 -7.92 0.73
N ASP A 3 41.52 -7.10 -0.20
CA ASP A 3 41.12 -5.71 -0.32
C ASP A 3 39.58 -5.70 -0.62
N ARG A 4 38.78 -5.23 0.34
CA ARG A 4 37.32 -5.16 0.18
C ARG A 4 37.03 -4.06 -0.84
N VAL A 5 36.71 -4.46 -2.07
CA VAL A 5 36.27 -3.53 -3.12
C VAL A 5 35.04 -2.78 -2.60
N ARG A 6 35.15 -1.47 -2.43
CA ARG A 6 34.03 -0.61 -2.02
C ARG A 6 32.98 -0.59 -3.12
N LYS A 7 31.71 -0.68 -2.72
CA LYS A 7 30.59 -0.53 -3.66
C LYS A 7 30.65 0.84 -4.37
N PRO A 8 30.39 0.91 -5.68
CA PRO A 8 30.30 2.18 -6.40
C PRO A 8 29.28 3.14 -5.76
N GLU A 9 29.48 4.44 -5.95
CA GLU A 9 28.61 5.48 -5.37
C GLU A 9 27.13 5.29 -5.74
N TRP A 10 26.82 4.88 -6.97
CA TRP A 10 25.47 4.64 -7.44
C TRP A 10 24.77 3.42 -6.79
N LEU A 11 25.52 2.53 -6.14
CA LEU A 11 25.02 1.40 -5.37
C LEU A 11 24.86 1.71 -3.87
N LYS A 12 25.19 2.95 -3.45
CA LYS A 12 25.02 3.37 -2.07
C LYS A 12 23.59 3.88 -1.88
N ILE A 13 22.81 3.16 -1.10
CA ILE A 13 21.50 3.63 -0.64
C ILE A 13 21.74 4.51 0.58
N ASN A 14 21.26 5.75 0.54
CA ASN A 14 21.20 6.60 1.72
C ASN A 14 20.09 6.07 2.64
N ILE A 15 20.48 5.31 3.66
CA ILE A 15 19.58 4.81 4.72
C ILE A 15 19.33 5.93 5.77
N GLY A 16 19.61 7.17 5.44
CA GLY A 16 19.36 8.30 6.33
C GLY A 16 17.86 8.54 6.45
N ALA A 17 17.28 8.27 7.64
CA ALA A 17 15.96 8.75 7.99
C ALA A 17 16.02 10.29 7.99
N ASN A 18 15.47 10.90 6.93
CA ASN A 18 15.21 12.34 6.94
C ASN A 18 13.89 12.62 7.68
N ASP A 19 13.64 13.88 7.99
CA ASP A 19 12.44 14.30 8.75
C ASP A 19 11.16 13.80 8.05
N ARG A 20 11.13 13.80 6.72
CA ARG A 20 9.98 13.34 5.93
C ARG A 20 9.74 11.84 6.01
N TYR A 21 10.80 11.01 6.09
CA TYR A 21 10.65 9.58 6.37
C TYR A 21 10.00 9.34 7.74
N THR A 22 10.47 10.07 8.76
CA THR A 22 9.96 9.95 10.13
C THR A 22 8.49 10.38 10.20
N GLU A 23 8.12 11.45 9.49
CA GLU A 23 6.76 11.92 9.40
C GLU A 23 5.85 10.90 8.68
N THR A 24 6.28 10.40 7.50
CA THR A 24 5.55 9.36 6.76
C THR A 24 5.33 8.13 7.63
N LYS A 25 6.37 7.66 8.33
CA LYS A 25 6.26 6.52 9.25
C LYS A 25 5.25 6.80 10.36
N ARG A 26 5.30 7.97 10.98
CA ARG A 26 4.35 8.36 12.04
C ARG A 26 2.91 8.36 11.54
N ILE A 27 2.63 8.86 10.33
CA ILE A 27 1.29 8.86 9.73
C ILE A 27 0.80 7.42 9.53
N VAL A 28 1.60 6.57 8.90
CA VAL A 28 1.26 5.16 8.65
C VAL A 28 0.96 4.43 9.95
N ASP A 29 1.81 4.60 10.97
CA ASP A 29 1.67 3.94 12.27
C ASP A 29 0.45 4.47 13.05
N SER A 30 0.17 5.78 13.01
CA SER A 30 -0.93 6.40 13.76
C SER A 30 -2.31 6.04 13.22
N HIS A 31 -2.42 5.72 11.93
CA HIS A 31 -3.65 5.28 11.30
C HIS A 31 -3.76 3.75 11.18
N CYS A 32 -2.83 3.00 11.80
CA CYS A 32 -2.78 1.53 11.74
C CYS A 32 -2.80 1.00 10.29
N LEU A 33 -2.16 1.71 9.36
CA LEU A 33 -2.18 1.35 7.95
C LEU A 33 -1.13 0.31 7.60
N HIS A 34 -1.49 -0.56 6.67
CA HIS A 34 -0.57 -1.49 6.07
C HIS A 34 0.05 -0.89 4.81
N THR A 35 1.34 -1.12 4.60
CA THR A 35 2.04 -0.74 3.37
C THR A 35 2.80 -1.93 2.82
N ILE A 36 2.77 -2.10 1.49
CA ILE A 36 3.60 -3.13 0.86
C ILE A 36 5.09 -2.83 1.02
N CYS A 37 5.45 -1.57 1.25
CA CYS A 37 6.82 -1.17 1.55
C CYS A 37 7.35 -1.87 2.82
N SER A 38 6.52 -1.96 3.85
CA SER A 38 6.81 -2.62 5.12
C SER A 38 6.71 -4.15 4.99
N SER A 39 5.55 -4.66 4.54
CA SER A 39 5.27 -6.10 4.42
C SER A 39 6.19 -6.79 3.43
N GLY A 40 6.48 -6.13 2.31
CA GLY A 40 7.40 -6.60 1.27
C GLY A 40 8.89 -6.42 1.61
N ARG A 41 9.22 -5.79 2.75
CA ARG A 41 10.61 -5.44 3.13
C ARG A 41 11.36 -4.75 2.00
N CYS A 42 10.71 -3.74 1.40
CA CYS A 42 11.21 -3.03 0.23
C CYS A 42 12.55 -2.33 0.55
N PRO A 43 13.63 -2.59 -0.22
CA PRO A 43 14.92 -1.95 0.02
C PRO A 43 14.91 -0.44 -0.26
N ASN A 44 13.95 0.04 -1.04
CA ASN A 44 13.81 1.45 -1.42
C ASN A 44 12.92 2.26 -0.46
N MET A 45 12.38 1.62 0.59
CA MET A 45 11.44 2.26 1.53
C MET A 45 12.00 3.57 2.09
N GLY A 46 13.29 3.59 2.48
CA GLY A 46 13.94 4.79 3.03
C GLY A 46 13.96 5.96 2.05
N GLU A 47 14.20 5.69 0.77
CA GLU A 47 14.20 6.71 -0.27
C GLU A 47 12.78 7.18 -0.61
N CYS A 48 11.85 6.24 -0.84
CA CYS A 48 10.47 6.55 -1.20
C CYS A 48 9.75 7.33 -0.10
N TRP A 49 9.83 6.87 1.14
CA TRP A 49 9.24 7.56 2.29
C TRP A 49 9.91 8.90 2.57
N GLY A 50 11.23 8.99 2.32
CA GLY A 50 11.96 10.24 2.38
C GLY A 50 11.54 11.25 1.31
N LYS A 51 10.96 10.79 0.20
CA LYS A 51 10.32 11.63 -0.83
C LYS A 51 8.81 11.84 -0.58
N GLY A 52 8.26 11.27 0.49
CA GLY A 52 6.85 11.34 0.83
C GLY A 52 5.96 10.43 -0.04
N THR A 53 6.53 9.34 -0.59
CA THR A 53 5.77 8.38 -1.40
C THR A 53 5.65 7.06 -0.65
N ALA A 54 4.44 6.53 -0.53
CA ALA A 54 4.15 5.22 0.05
C ALA A 54 3.14 4.47 -0.81
N THR A 55 3.26 3.14 -0.86
CA THR A 55 2.25 2.27 -1.48
C THR A 55 1.40 1.66 -0.37
N PHE A 56 0.15 2.09 -0.32
CA PHE A 56 -0.81 1.60 0.67
C PHE A 56 -1.29 0.20 0.28
N MET A 57 -1.45 -0.66 1.28
CA MET A 57 -1.97 -2.01 1.09
C MET A 57 -3.26 -2.13 1.91
N ILE A 58 -4.37 -2.37 1.23
CA ILE A 58 -5.70 -2.47 1.84
C ILE A 58 -6.18 -3.91 1.97
N GLY A 59 -7.22 -4.10 2.76
CA GLY A 59 -7.79 -5.42 3.04
C GLY A 59 -7.08 -6.17 4.16
N GLY A 60 -6.19 -5.49 4.89
CA GLY A 60 -5.40 -6.03 6.00
C GLY A 60 -3.98 -6.43 5.60
N ASP A 61 -3.34 -7.24 6.44
CA ASP A 61 -1.94 -7.67 6.32
C ASP A 61 -1.76 -9.16 6.00
N ILE A 62 -2.86 -9.93 5.99
CA ILE A 62 -2.87 -11.37 5.72
C ILE A 62 -3.57 -11.62 4.40
N CYS A 63 -2.87 -12.28 3.46
CA CYS A 63 -3.38 -12.63 2.15
C CYS A 63 -3.91 -14.07 2.14
N THR A 64 -5.00 -14.34 1.40
CA THR A 64 -5.51 -15.70 1.21
C THR A 64 -4.64 -16.54 0.28
N ARG A 65 -3.71 -15.92 -0.45
CA ARG A 65 -2.84 -16.57 -1.45
C ARG A 65 -1.36 -16.51 -1.08
N SER A 66 -0.59 -17.50 -1.55
CA SER A 66 0.84 -17.68 -1.30
C SER A 66 1.66 -17.54 -2.59
N CYS A 67 1.70 -16.34 -3.16
CA CYS A 67 2.50 -16.08 -4.36
C CYS A 67 4.00 -16.20 -4.05
N LYS A 68 4.75 -16.99 -4.85
CA LYS A 68 6.16 -17.29 -4.59
C LYS A 68 7.10 -16.09 -4.55
N PHE A 69 6.73 -14.99 -5.19
CA PHE A 69 7.50 -13.74 -5.23
C PHE A 69 7.08 -12.72 -4.16
N CYS A 70 5.98 -12.99 -3.44
CA CYS A 70 5.41 -12.05 -2.47
C CYS A 70 5.87 -12.38 -1.05
N ASN A 71 6.19 -11.36 -0.27
CA ASN A 71 6.59 -11.53 1.13
C ASN A 71 5.46 -11.20 2.12
N THR A 72 4.25 -10.94 1.63
CA THR A 72 3.07 -10.73 2.48
C THR A 72 2.70 -12.03 3.19
N GLN A 73 2.29 -11.91 4.44
CA GLN A 73 1.90 -13.07 5.24
C GLN A 73 0.69 -13.77 4.60
N THR A 74 0.77 -15.09 4.47
CA THR A 74 -0.33 -15.92 3.97
C THR A 74 -1.07 -16.58 5.12
N GLY A 75 -2.40 -16.60 5.06
CA GLY A 75 -3.21 -17.21 6.10
C GLY A 75 -4.68 -16.89 5.99
N ARG A 76 -5.38 -16.98 7.12
CA ARG A 76 -6.78 -16.59 7.24
C ARG A 76 -6.84 -15.10 7.64
N PRO A 77 -7.34 -14.21 6.77
CA PRO A 77 -7.41 -12.79 7.08
C PRO A 77 -8.37 -12.49 8.23
N HIS A 78 -8.12 -11.39 8.91
CA HIS A 78 -9.07 -10.80 9.85
C HIS A 78 -10.25 -10.15 9.10
N PRO A 79 -11.39 -9.88 9.77
CA PRO A 79 -12.45 -9.07 9.18
C PRO A 79 -11.92 -7.74 8.65
N LEU A 80 -12.53 -7.23 7.58
CA LEU A 80 -12.17 -5.91 7.04
C LEU A 80 -12.43 -4.83 8.09
N ASP A 81 -11.50 -3.90 8.21
CA ASP A 81 -11.72 -2.68 8.96
C ASP A 81 -12.56 -1.71 8.12
N ALA A 82 -13.76 -1.39 8.60
CA ALA A 82 -14.66 -0.45 7.95
C ALA A 82 -14.10 0.98 7.85
N ASN A 83 -13.13 1.34 8.70
CA ASN A 83 -12.50 2.66 8.73
C ASN A 83 -11.24 2.74 7.86
N GLU A 84 -10.69 1.61 7.40
CA GLU A 84 -9.47 1.57 6.58
C GLU A 84 -9.56 2.50 5.36
N PRO A 85 -10.66 2.55 4.58
CA PRO A 85 -10.81 3.48 3.46
C PRO A 85 -10.63 4.95 3.84
N THR A 86 -11.22 5.36 4.96
CA THR A 86 -11.12 6.74 5.48
C THR A 86 -9.70 7.03 5.96
N HIS A 87 -9.09 6.12 6.72
CA HIS A 87 -7.72 6.27 7.21
C HIS A 87 -6.69 6.38 6.07
N VAL A 88 -6.87 5.61 4.99
CA VAL A 88 -6.03 5.71 3.78
C VAL A 88 -6.18 7.09 3.15
N ALA A 89 -7.40 7.55 2.95
CA ALA A 89 -7.68 8.85 2.34
C ALA A 89 -7.13 10.03 3.17
N GLU A 90 -7.28 9.99 4.50
CA GLU A 90 -6.73 10.97 5.43
C GLU A 90 -5.20 10.97 5.41
N SER A 91 -4.57 9.79 5.36
CA SER A 91 -3.12 9.67 5.31
C SER A 91 -2.54 10.26 4.02
N ILE A 92 -3.19 10.04 2.88
CA ILE A 92 -2.83 10.67 1.60
C ILE A 92 -2.88 12.20 1.71
N ALA A 93 -3.93 12.75 2.36
CA ALA A 93 -4.08 14.18 2.60
C ALA A 93 -2.98 14.73 3.52
N LEU A 94 -2.70 14.05 4.64
CA LEU A 94 -1.65 14.45 5.59
C LEU A 94 -0.25 14.42 4.95
N MET A 95 0.02 13.42 4.12
CA MET A 95 1.28 13.28 3.38
C MET A 95 1.36 14.23 2.18
N LYS A 96 0.27 14.89 1.80
CA LYS A 96 0.17 15.81 0.65
C LYS A 96 0.70 15.16 -0.63
N LEU A 97 0.17 13.97 -0.96
CA LEU A 97 0.60 13.23 -2.12
C LEU A 97 -0.10 13.73 -3.39
N ASP A 98 0.68 14.05 -4.42
CA ASP A 98 0.16 14.31 -5.77
C ASP A 98 -0.23 13.01 -6.48
N HIS A 99 0.42 11.89 -6.09
CA HIS A 99 0.21 10.56 -6.66
C HIS A 99 0.23 9.51 -5.55
N ALA A 100 -0.84 8.73 -5.44
CA ALA A 100 -0.99 7.66 -4.46
C ALA A 100 -1.11 6.31 -5.16
N VAL A 101 -0.31 5.34 -4.72
CA VAL A 101 -0.39 3.95 -5.18
C VAL A 101 -1.11 3.12 -4.12
N VAL A 102 -2.13 2.39 -4.54
CA VAL A 102 -2.91 1.51 -3.68
C VAL A 102 -2.87 0.08 -4.21
N THR A 103 -2.56 -0.86 -3.36
CA THR A 103 -2.65 -2.30 -3.63
C THR A 103 -3.46 -3.00 -2.55
N SER A 104 -3.72 -4.29 -2.67
CA SER A 104 -4.39 -5.05 -1.62
C SER A 104 -3.77 -6.43 -1.41
N VAL A 105 -4.11 -7.06 -0.30
CA VAL A 105 -4.06 -8.52 -0.18
C VAL A 105 -5.23 -9.13 -0.96
N ASP A 106 -5.10 -10.39 -1.39
CA ASP A 106 -6.23 -11.16 -1.93
C ASP A 106 -7.19 -11.56 -0.79
N ARG A 107 -8.47 -11.40 -1.02
CA ARG A 107 -9.56 -11.69 -0.08
C ARG A 107 -10.54 -12.69 -0.69
N ASP A 108 -10.02 -13.86 -1.09
CA ASP A 108 -10.83 -14.96 -1.63
C ASP A 108 -11.84 -15.53 -0.61
N ASP A 109 -11.70 -15.13 0.66
CA ASP A 109 -12.61 -15.43 1.76
C ASP A 109 -13.93 -14.62 1.69
N LEU A 110 -13.98 -13.54 0.91
CA LEU A 110 -15.14 -12.68 0.80
C LEU A 110 -15.96 -13.01 -0.46
N PRO A 111 -17.30 -12.90 -0.42
CA PRO A 111 -18.17 -13.19 -1.56
C PRO A 111 -17.89 -12.34 -2.80
N ASP A 112 -17.51 -11.06 -2.58
CA ASP A 112 -17.15 -10.07 -3.60
C ASP A 112 -15.63 -9.95 -3.82
N LEU A 113 -14.85 -10.82 -3.20
CA LEU A 113 -13.37 -10.82 -3.27
C LEU A 113 -12.74 -9.49 -2.85
N GLY A 114 -13.47 -8.68 -2.05
CA GLY A 114 -13.05 -7.37 -1.58
C GLY A 114 -13.29 -6.22 -2.56
N ALA A 115 -14.04 -6.42 -3.65
CA ALA A 115 -14.30 -5.39 -4.65
C ALA A 115 -15.06 -4.18 -4.07
N GLY A 116 -16.03 -4.41 -3.17
CA GLY A 116 -16.74 -3.33 -2.47
C GLY A 116 -15.81 -2.48 -1.60
N HIS A 117 -14.85 -3.11 -0.95
CA HIS A 117 -13.85 -2.41 -0.14
C HIS A 117 -12.91 -1.55 -1.00
N TRP A 118 -12.50 -2.06 -2.15
CA TRP A 118 -11.76 -1.32 -3.16
C TRP A 118 -12.53 -0.09 -3.65
N ALA A 119 -13.80 -0.27 -4.03
CA ALA A 119 -14.67 0.81 -4.49
C ALA A 119 -14.83 1.90 -3.41
N HIS A 120 -15.03 1.49 -2.16
CA HIS A 120 -15.13 2.43 -1.04
C HIS A 120 -13.83 3.21 -0.85
N THR A 121 -12.68 2.53 -0.86
CA THR A 121 -11.38 3.17 -0.71
C THR A 121 -11.12 4.22 -1.80
N ILE A 122 -11.36 3.88 -3.07
CA ILE A 122 -11.18 4.81 -4.19
C ILE A 122 -12.09 6.04 -4.04
N ARG A 123 -13.36 5.83 -3.67
CA ARG A 123 -14.30 6.94 -3.44
C ARG A 123 -13.87 7.87 -2.32
N GLU A 124 -13.43 7.31 -1.18
CA GLU A 124 -12.94 8.11 -0.06
C GLU A 124 -11.67 8.89 -0.41
N ILE A 125 -10.72 8.28 -1.13
CA ILE A 125 -9.54 8.98 -1.60
C ILE A 125 -9.91 10.13 -2.53
N LYS A 126 -10.76 9.89 -3.53
CA LYS A 126 -11.22 10.95 -4.47
C LYS A 126 -11.99 12.06 -3.76
N ARG A 127 -12.79 11.70 -2.74
CA ARG A 127 -13.57 12.67 -1.95
C ARG A 127 -12.68 13.63 -1.17
N LEU A 128 -11.68 13.11 -0.47
CA LEU A 128 -10.78 13.91 0.38
C LEU A 128 -9.62 14.54 -0.41
N ASN A 129 -9.18 13.91 -1.50
CA ASN A 129 -8.01 14.28 -2.26
C ASN A 129 -8.34 14.40 -3.76
N PRO A 130 -9.22 15.34 -4.19
CA PRO A 130 -9.71 15.41 -5.57
C PRO A 130 -8.62 15.69 -6.61
N GLN A 131 -7.48 16.23 -6.19
CA GLN A 131 -6.35 16.53 -7.08
C GLN A 131 -5.31 15.40 -7.15
N THR A 132 -5.40 14.42 -6.23
CA THR A 132 -4.44 13.30 -6.20
C THR A 132 -4.75 12.29 -7.29
N THR A 133 -3.74 11.95 -8.08
CA THR A 133 -3.82 10.82 -9.03
C THR A 133 -3.73 9.50 -8.26
N ILE A 134 -4.63 8.57 -8.56
CA ILE A 134 -4.65 7.26 -7.92
C ILE A 134 -4.18 6.21 -8.93
N GLU A 135 -3.15 5.46 -8.58
CA GLU A 135 -2.75 4.23 -9.26
C GLU A 135 -3.21 3.03 -8.45
N VAL A 136 -3.87 2.08 -9.09
CA VAL A 136 -4.39 0.88 -8.43
C VAL A 136 -3.72 -0.37 -8.96
N LEU A 137 -3.19 -1.20 -8.06
CA LEU A 137 -2.64 -2.51 -8.36
C LEU A 137 -3.62 -3.56 -7.82
N ILE A 138 -4.67 -3.81 -8.59
CA ILE A 138 -5.79 -4.66 -8.21
C ILE A 138 -5.43 -6.15 -8.25
N PRO A 139 -6.07 -7.01 -7.41
CA PRO A 139 -5.98 -8.45 -7.54
C PRO A 139 -6.73 -8.95 -8.79
N ASP A 140 -6.56 -10.23 -9.12
CA ASP A 140 -7.22 -10.82 -10.31
C ASP A 140 -8.72 -11.10 -10.14
N PHE A 141 -9.25 -10.94 -8.91
CA PHE A 141 -10.65 -11.24 -8.55
C PHE A 141 -11.13 -12.60 -9.07
N GLN A 142 -10.23 -13.59 -9.15
CA GLN A 142 -10.51 -14.92 -9.74
C GLN A 142 -11.14 -14.83 -11.15
N GLY A 143 -10.68 -13.88 -11.96
CA GLY A 143 -11.20 -13.60 -13.29
C GLY A 143 -12.51 -12.81 -13.34
N ARG A 144 -13.11 -12.49 -12.17
CA ARG A 144 -14.37 -11.74 -12.06
C ARG A 144 -14.13 -10.24 -11.94
N ILE A 145 -13.23 -9.69 -12.75
CA ILE A 145 -12.83 -8.27 -12.68
C ILE A 145 -14.01 -7.30 -12.86
N CYS A 146 -15.12 -7.76 -13.47
CA CYS A 146 -16.36 -6.99 -13.58
C CYS A 146 -16.95 -6.58 -12.22
N LEU A 147 -16.61 -7.29 -11.13
CA LEU A 147 -17.03 -6.91 -9.78
C LEU A 147 -16.58 -5.50 -9.40
N LEU A 148 -15.40 -5.10 -9.85
CA LEU A 148 -14.88 -3.75 -9.57
C LEU A 148 -15.69 -2.69 -10.30
N TYR A 149 -16.08 -2.94 -11.55
CA TYR A 149 -16.90 -2.01 -12.34
C TYR A 149 -18.34 -1.89 -11.83
N THR A 150 -18.91 -3.00 -11.37
CA THR A 150 -20.28 -3.01 -10.81
C THR A 150 -20.35 -2.37 -9.42
N SER A 151 -19.21 -2.15 -8.77
CA SER A 151 -19.11 -1.49 -7.46
C SER A 151 -19.01 0.04 -7.57
N ASP A 152 -19.27 0.64 -8.74
CA ASP A 152 -19.15 2.10 -9.02
C ASP A 152 -17.75 2.68 -8.72
N ALA A 153 -16.71 1.86 -8.84
CA ALA A 153 -15.33 2.27 -8.61
C ALA A 153 -14.63 2.81 -9.88
N ALA A 154 -15.35 2.92 -10.97
CA ALA A 154 -14.84 3.43 -12.24
C ALA A 154 -14.92 4.96 -12.33
#